data_527e9db0eced1d33a18fbfee99026cca
#
_entry.id   527e9db0eced1d33a18fbfee99026cca
#
_cell.length_a   1.000
_cell.length_b   1.000
_cell.length_c   1.000
_cell.angle_alpha   90.00
_cell.angle_beta   90.00
_cell.angle_gamma   90.00
#
_symmetry.space_group_name_H-M   'P 1'
#
loop_
_entity.id
_entity.type
_entity.pdbx_description
1 polymer ?
#
loop_
_entity_poly.entity_id
_entity_poly.type
_entity_poly.pdbx_seq_one_letter_code
_entity_poly.pdbx_strand_id
1 'polypeptide(L)'
;MYFISYDLGTGGVKASLYDRDFTSLAKCFIEYPTYYPADGWHEQRPEDWWRSVCRSTHMLLSQTGVDNREIACVALSGHSLVTVPIDEGKQVLLDQVPIWSDSRASSQADKFFQIINEADWYMCTGNGFPPSCYSLFKLMWLKENQ
;
A
#
# COMPACT_ATOMS: atom_id res chain seq x y z
N MET A 1 20.54 -3.94 -19.71
CA MET A 1 19.56 -2.96 -19.16
C MET A 1 18.29 -3.72 -18.86
N TYR A 2 17.84 -3.70 -17.59
CA TYR A 2 16.69 -4.46 -17.08
C TYR A 2 15.80 -3.55 -16.25
N PHE A 3 14.56 -3.98 -16.03
CA PHE A 3 13.54 -3.26 -15.26
C PHE A 3 12.91 -4.19 -14.24
N ILE A 4 12.64 -3.69 -13.05
CA ILE A 4 11.88 -4.42 -12.05
C ILE A 4 10.54 -3.70 -11.80
N SER A 5 9.45 -4.45 -11.78
CA SER A 5 8.16 -3.94 -11.34
C SER A 5 7.69 -4.65 -10.07
N TYR A 6 7.11 -3.90 -9.16
CA TYR A 6 6.45 -4.41 -7.96
C TYR A 6 4.99 -3.98 -7.95
N ASP A 7 4.12 -4.91 -7.58
CA ASP A 7 2.73 -4.67 -7.24
C ASP A 7 2.51 -5.11 -5.78
N LEU A 8 2.39 -4.14 -4.89
CA LEU A 8 2.11 -4.36 -3.46
C LEU A 8 0.61 -4.53 -3.27
N GLY A 9 0.11 -5.74 -3.50
CA GLY A 9 -1.31 -6.06 -3.34
C GLY A 9 -1.67 -6.37 -1.90
N THR A 10 -2.96 -6.57 -1.62
CA THR A 10 -3.45 -6.88 -0.26
C THR A 10 -2.91 -8.19 0.30
N GLY A 11 -2.74 -9.22 -0.55
CA GLY A 11 -2.27 -10.54 -0.10
C GLY A 11 -0.76 -10.75 -0.20
N GLY A 12 -0.01 -9.79 -0.75
CA GLY A 12 1.43 -9.96 -0.97
C GLY A 12 1.97 -9.10 -2.10
N VAL A 13 3.30 -9.11 -2.26
CA VAL A 13 3.98 -8.43 -3.36
C VAL A 13 4.15 -9.37 -4.54
N LYS A 14 3.74 -8.93 -5.73
CA LYS A 14 4.14 -9.53 -7.01
C LYS A 14 5.32 -8.74 -7.56
N ALA A 15 6.38 -9.42 -7.91
CA ALA A 15 7.55 -8.79 -8.51
C ALA A 15 7.91 -9.48 -9.83
N SER A 16 8.35 -8.68 -10.80
CA SER A 16 8.75 -9.18 -12.12
C SER A 16 9.98 -8.44 -12.63
N LEU A 17 10.90 -9.21 -13.24
CA LEU A 17 12.09 -8.69 -13.92
C LEU A 17 11.90 -8.78 -15.44
N TYR A 18 12.21 -7.71 -16.14
CA TYR A 18 12.08 -7.59 -17.59
C TYR A 18 13.40 -7.20 -18.23
N ASP A 19 13.63 -7.66 -19.43
CA ASP A 19 14.69 -7.16 -20.30
C ASP A 19 14.30 -5.84 -21.00
N ARG A 20 15.19 -5.35 -21.86
CA ARG A 20 15.01 -4.10 -22.61
C ARG A 20 13.81 -4.13 -23.59
N ASP A 21 13.39 -5.32 -24.02
CA ASP A 21 12.28 -5.54 -24.95
C ASP A 21 10.96 -5.84 -24.19
N PHE A 22 10.95 -5.62 -22.87
CA PHE A 22 9.85 -5.91 -21.93
C PHE A 22 9.45 -7.38 -21.88
N THR A 23 10.35 -8.29 -22.25
CA THR A 23 10.15 -9.72 -22.04
C THR A 23 10.35 -10.05 -20.57
N SER A 24 9.39 -10.73 -19.96
CA SER A 24 9.50 -11.12 -18.54
C SER A 24 10.48 -12.29 -18.40
N LEU A 25 11.59 -12.05 -17.67
CA LEU A 25 12.64 -13.04 -17.40
C LEU A 25 12.36 -13.87 -16.17
N ALA A 26 11.80 -13.26 -15.13
CA ALA A 26 11.43 -13.92 -13.88
C ALA A 26 10.26 -13.21 -13.20
N LYS A 27 9.50 -13.98 -12.40
CA LYS A 27 8.40 -13.48 -11.57
C LYS A 27 8.42 -14.20 -10.23
N CYS A 28 7.99 -13.50 -9.19
CA CYS A 28 7.73 -14.12 -7.89
C CYS A 28 6.55 -13.44 -7.19
N PHE A 29 6.00 -14.17 -6.22
CA PHE A 29 4.98 -13.67 -5.30
C PHE A 29 5.42 -13.98 -3.88
N ILE A 30 5.35 -12.98 -3.00
CA ILE A 30 5.67 -13.12 -1.58
C ILE A 30 4.48 -12.63 -0.77
N GLU A 31 3.90 -13.54 -0.01
CA GLU A 31 2.77 -13.24 0.86
C GLU A 31 3.21 -12.47 2.10
N TYR A 32 2.30 -11.65 2.62
CA TYR A 32 2.38 -11.05 3.94
C TYR A 32 0.99 -11.03 4.60
N PRO A 33 0.91 -11.06 5.94
CA PRO A 33 -0.34 -11.18 6.64
C PRO A 33 -1.14 -9.88 6.64
N THR A 34 -2.47 -10.01 6.68
CA THR A 34 -3.40 -8.96 7.12
C THR A 34 -3.90 -9.32 8.51
N TYR A 35 -3.90 -8.36 9.42
CA TYR A 35 -4.36 -8.49 10.81
C TYR A 35 -5.76 -7.91 10.95
N TYR A 36 -6.56 -8.53 11.80
CA TYR A 36 -7.97 -8.16 12.05
C TYR A 36 -8.18 -8.00 13.55
N PRO A 37 -7.63 -6.94 14.19
CA PRO A 37 -7.66 -6.80 15.65
C PRO A 37 -9.05 -6.52 16.23
N ALA A 38 -9.96 -5.98 15.42
CA ALA A 38 -11.36 -5.75 15.78
C ALA A 38 -12.26 -5.84 14.54
N ASP A 39 -13.57 -5.84 14.74
CA ASP A 39 -14.54 -5.82 13.63
C ASP A 39 -14.35 -4.56 12.76
N GLY A 40 -14.24 -4.76 11.45
CA GLY A 40 -13.97 -3.70 10.48
C GLY A 40 -12.55 -3.14 10.50
N TRP A 41 -11.65 -3.65 11.35
CA TRP A 41 -10.24 -3.24 11.40
C TRP A 41 -9.39 -4.18 10.56
N HIS A 42 -8.76 -3.64 9.52
CA HIS A 42 -7.89 -4.38 8.61
C HIS A 42 -6.53 -3.69 8.56
N GLU A 43 -5.52 -4.34 9.10
CA GLU A 43 -4.18 -3.75 9.28
C GLU A 43 -3.09 -4.59 8.63
N GLN A 44 -2.02 -3.91 8.22
CA GLN A 44 -0.78 -4.55 7.78
C GLN A 44 0.43 -3.81 8.36
N ARG A 45 1.59 -4.50 8.37
CA ARG A 45 2.85 -3.91 8.81
C ARG A 45 3.62 -3.35 7.61
N PRO A 46 3.95 -2.07 7.57
CA PRO A 46 4.80 -1.50 6.52
C PRO A 46 6.16 -2.21 6.39
N GLU A 47 6.70 -2.71 7.51
CA GLU A 47 7.94 -3.48 7.52
C GLU A 47 7.82 -4.80 6.72
N ASP A 48 6.67 -5.46 6.74
CA ASP A 48 6.45 -6.69 5.97
C ASP A 48 6.43 -6.39 4.46
N TRP A 49 5.92 -5.24 4.04
CA TRP A 49 5.98 -4.80 2.65
C TRP A 49 7.42 -4.61 2.19
N TRP A 50 8.22 -3.89 2.99
CA TRP A 50 9.62 -3.64 2.67
C TRP A 50 10.45 -4.93 2.61
N ARG A 51 10.31 -5.80 3.61
CA ARG A 51 10.96 -7.12 3.62
C ARG A 51 10.59 -7.95 2.40
N SER A 52 9.33 -7.91 1.99
CA SER A 52 8.85 -8.65 0.83
C SER A 52 9.40 -8.09 -0.48
N VAL A 53 9.52 -6.77 -0.61
CA VAL A 53 10.20 -6.13 -1.74
C VAL A 53 11.69 -6.55 -1.78
N CYS A 54 12.41 -6.48 -0.68
CA CYS A 54 13.81 -6.91 -0.61
C CYS A 54 13.96 -8.39 -0.99
N ARG A 55 13.13 -9.26 -0.39
CA ARG A 55 13.18 -10.70 -0.66
C ARG A 55 12.85 -11.03 -2.11
N SER A 56 11.83 -10.41 -2.69
CA SER A 56 11.47 -10.61 -4.10
C SER A 56 12.57 -10.15 -5.04
N THR A 57 13.23 -9.03 -4.74
CA THR A 57 14.39 -8.55 -5.49
C THR A 57 15.51 -9.59 -5.52
N HIS A 58 15.90 -10.10 -4.35
CA HIS A 58 16.92 -11.16 -4.27
C HIS A 58 16.55 -12.41 -5.06
N MET A 59 15.28 -12.83 -4.99
CA MET A 59 14.80 -13.98 -5.74
C MET A 59 14.90 -13.77 -7.25
N LEU A 60 14.44 -12.62 -7.76
CA LEU A 60 14.51 -12.28 -9.20
C LEU A 60 15.94 -12.28 -9.72
N LEU A 61 16.84 -11.60 -9.00
CA LEU A 61 18.27 -11.52 -9.39
C LEU A 61 18.95 -12.89 -9.32
N SER A 62 18.69 -13.69 -8.28
CA SER A 62 19.24 -15.04 -8.14
C SER A 62 18.76 -16.00 -9.22
N GLN A 63 17.48 -15.91 -9.63
CA GLN A 63 16.90 -16.77 -10.66
C GLN A 63 17.45 -16.44 -12.06
N THR A 64 17.79 -15.19 -12.33
CA THR A 64 18.19 -14.74 -13.66
C THR A 64 19.68 -14.57 -13.83
N GLY A 65 20.44 -14.44 -12.73
CA GLY A 65 21.86 -14.10 -12.76
C GLY A 65 22.15 -12.67 -13.17
N VAL A 66 21.14 -11.83 -13.29
CA VAL A 66 21.30 -10.40 -13.64
C VAL A 66 22.00 -9.64 -12.51
N ASP A 67 23.04 -8.88 -12.84
CA ASP A 67 23.72 -8.00 -11.89
C ASP A 67 22.79 -6.82 -11.53
N ASN A 68 22.68 -6.50 -10.25
CA ASN A 68 21.86 -5.39 -9.76
C ASN A 68 22.22 -4.04 -10.38
N ARG A 69 23.50 -3.85 -10.78
CA ARG A 69 23.99 -2.65 -11.47
C ARG A 69 23.44 -2.47 -12.89
N GLU A 70 22.86 -3.54 -13.46
CA GLU A 70 22.22 -3.51 -14.78
C GLU A 70 20.75 -3.13 -14.71
N ILE A 71 20.19 -3.00 -13.49
CA ILE A 71 18.80 -2.54 -13.29
C ILE A 71 18.75 -1.04 -13.54
N ALA A 72 18.10 -0.66 -14.62
CA ALA A 72 18.00 0.73 -15.05
C ALA A 72 16.81 1.48 -14.40
N CYS A 73 15.74 0.76 -14.02
CA CYS A 73 14.55 1.38 -13.47
C CYS A 73 13.77 0.40 -12.60
N VAL A 74 13.10 0.96 -11.59
CA VAL A 74 12.14 0.28 -10.73
C VAL A 74 10.81 0.99 -10.84
N ALA A 75 9.74 0.23 -11.06
CA ALA A 75 8.36 0.71 -11.05
C ALA A 75 7.59 0.09 -9.88
N LEU A 76 6.77 0.91 -9.25
CA LEU A 76 5.93 0.50 -8.11
C LEU A 76 4.45 0.78 -8.43
N SER A 77 3.62 -0.21 -8.15
CA SER A 77 2.18 -0.09 -8.00
C SER A 77 1.79 -0.71 -6.66
N GLY A 78 0.63 -0.38 -6.14
CA GLY A 78 0.22 -1.03 -4.90
C GLY A 78 -0.92 -0.36 -4.19
N HIS A 79 -0.98 -0.57 -2.87
CA HIS A 79 -2.05 -0.10 -2.02
C HIS A 79 -2.42 1.36 -2.24
N SER A 80 -3.68 1.58 -2.57
CA SER A 80 -4.32 2.89 -2.46
C SER A 80 -5.00 3.05 -1.09
N LEU A 81 -5.37 4.27 -0.72
CA LEU A 81 -6.19 4.57 0.47
C LEU A 81 -5.58 4.12 1.82
N VAL A 82 -4.31 3.80 1.84
CA VAL A 82 -3.55 3.48 3.07
C VAL A 82 -3.03 4.78 3.69
N THR A 83 -2.92 4.79 5.01
CA THR A 83 -2.31 5.89 5.76
C THR A 83 -1.16 5.35 6.60
N VAL A 84 0.06 5.76 6.26
CA VAL A 84 1.28 5.41 7.00
C VAL A 84 1.82 6.68 7.67
N PRO A 85 1.60 6.88 8.97
CA PRO A 85 2.17 8.03 9.68
C PRO A 85 3.68 7.85 9.86
N ILE A 86 4.43 8.91 9.57
CA ILE A 86 5.89 8.97 9.74
C ILE A 86 6.26 10.23 10.51
N ASP A 87 7.36 10.18 11.26
CA ASP A 87 7.94 11.35 11.91
C ASP A 87 8.85 12.16 10.96
N GLU A 88 9.41 13.26 11.48
CA GLU A 88 10.37 14.09 10.75
C GLU A 88 11.67 13.32 10.38
N GLY A 89 12.03 12.30 11.15
CA GLY A 89 13.14 11.39 10.92
C GLY A 89 12.82 10.29 9.90
N LYS A 90 11.62 10.32 9.30
CA LYS A 90 11.10 9.32 8.35
C LYS A 90 10.92 7.92 8.96
N GLN A 91 10.75 7.84 10.28
CA GLN A 91 10.42 6.59 10.95
C GLN A 91 8.91 6.38 10.94
N VAL A 92 8.48 5.15 10.67
CA VAL A 92 7.07 4.78 10.75
C VAL A 92 6.64 4.77 12.21
N LEU A 93 5.57 5.50 12.54
CA LEU A 93 5.10 5.70 13.92
C LEU A 93 4.23 4.57 14.45
N LEU A 94 3.68 3.74 13.58
CA LEU A 94 2.79 2.63 13.93
C LEU A 94 3.32 1.31 13.38
N ASP A 95 3.38 0.28 14.21
CA ASP A 95 3.77 -1.08 13.80
C ASP A 95 2.77 -1.66 12.77
N GLN A 96 1.48 -1.39 12.94
CA GLN A 96 0.42 -1.78 12.03
C GLN A 96 -0.38 -0.56 11.58
N VAL A 97 -0.73 -0.50 10.32
CA VAL A 97 -1.46 0.63 9.71
C VAL A 97 -2.74 0.14 9.02
N PRO A 98 -3.81 0.95 9.08
CA PRO A 98 -5.05 0.59 8.40
C PRO A 98 -4.88 0.60 6.87
N ILE A 99 -5.28 -0.50 6.23
CA ILE A 99 -5.25 -0.64 4.77
C ILE A 99 -6.56 -0.15 4.13
N TRP A 100 -6.67 -0.24 2.80
CA TRP A 100 -7.80 0.29 2.03
C TRP A 100 -9.18 -0.22 2.48
N SER A 101 -9.28 -1.48 2.91
CA SER A 101 -10.53 -2.11 3.34
C SER A 101 -10.89 -1.88 4.82
N ASP A 102 -10.06 -1.13 5.56
CA ASP A 102 -10.33 -0.79 6.95
C ASP A 102 -11.44 0.25 7.04
N SER A 103 -12.46 -0.02 7.86
CA SER A 103 -13.65 0.82 8.00
C SER A 103 -13.77 1.49 9.38
N ARG A 104 -12.71 1.47 10.21
CA ARG A 104 -12.73 2.06 11.57
C ARG A 104 -13.10 3.55 11.61
N ALA A 105 -12.87 4.26 10.52
CA ALA A 105 -13.10 5.70 10.42
C ALA A 105 -14.53 6.08 9.99
N SER A 106 -15.51 5.17 10.12
CA SER A 106 -16.90 5.43 9.71
C SER A 106 -17.51 6.63 10.44
N SER A 107 -17.29 6.76 11.76
CA SER A 107 -17.81 7.88 12.54
C SER A 107 -17.22 9.25 12.11
N GLN A 108 -15.96 9.28 11.66
CA GLN A 108 -15.33 10.49 11.14
C GLN A 108 -15.95 10.89 9.80
N ALA A 109 -16.22 9.89 8.94
CA ALA A 109 -16.91 10.12 7.67
C ALA A 109 -18.33 10.63 7.90
N ASP A 110 -19.10 10.04 8.82
CA ASP A 110 -20.46 10.46 9.16
C ASP A 110 -20.50 11.92 9.65
N LYS A 111 -19.59 12.29 10.56
CA LYS A 111 -19.46 13.69 11.05
C LYS A 111 -19.13 14.66 9.92
N PHE A 112 -18.24 14.28 9.01
CA PHE A 112 -17.85 15.10 7.88
C PHE A 112 -19.03 15.37 6.93
N PHE A 113 -19.79 14.32 6.57
CA PHE A 113 -20.93 14.45 5.66
C PHE A 113 -22.20 15.04 6.29
N GLN A 114 -22.22 15.32 7.59
CA GLN A 114 -23.20 16.22 8.19
C GLN A 114 -22.99 17.70 7.79
N ILE A 115 -21.77 18.04 7.36
CA ILE A 115 -21.38 19.43 7.01
C ILE A 115 -21.21 19.58 5.51
N ILE A 116 -20.63 18.57 4.85
CA ILE A 116 -20.32 18.57 3.42
C ILE A 116 -21.31 17.68 2.69
N ASN A 117 -21.87 18.16 1.59
CA ASN A 117 -22.74 17.35 0.74
C ASN A 117 -21.92 16.24 0.05
N GLU A 118 -22.34 14.98 0.18
CA GLU A 118 -21.63 13.82 -0.35
C GLU A 118 -21.58 13.83 -1.89
N ALA A 119 -22.64 14.28 -2.56
CA ALA A 119 -22.66 14.39 -4.02
C ALA A 119 -21.68 15.45 -4.52
N ASP A 120 -21.60 16.60 -3.84
CA ASP A 120 -20.62 17.64 -4.17
C ASP A 120 -19.19 17.15 -3.94
N TRP A 121 -18.96 16.42 -2.83
CA TRP A 121 -17.70 15.75 -2.57
C TRP A 121 -17.31 14.78 -3.68
N TYR A 122 -18.25 13.92 -4.10
CA TYR A 122 -18.01 12.99 -5.20
C TYR A 122 -17.71 13.71 -6.52
N MET A 123 -18.45 14.73 -6.85
CA MET A 123 -18.22 15.51 -8.08
C MET A 123 -16.86 16.21 -8.10
N CYS A 124 -16.35 16.62 -6.93
CA CYS A 124 -15.04 17.27 -6.83
C CYS A 124 -13.87 16.29 -6.81
N THR A 125 -14.06 15.11 -6.21
CA THR A 125 -12.94 14.17 -5.92
C THR A 125 -12.95 12.91 -6.78
N GLY A 126 -14.08 12.55 -7.37
CA GLY A 126 -14.29 11.28 -8.08
C GLY A 126 -14.31 10.05 -7.17
N ASN A 127 -14.36 10.25 -5.85
CA ASN A 127 -14.28 9.16 -4.86
C ASN A 127 -15.60 8.41 -4.72
N GLY A 128 -15.69 7.18 -5.27
CA GLY A 128 -16.88 6.33 -5.25
C GLY A 128 -16.82 5.12 -4.32
N PHE A 129 -15.77 4.99 -3.49
CA PHE A 129 -15.70 3.97 -2.43
C PHE A 129 -16.49 4.39 -1.18
N PRO A 130 -16.84 3.45 -0.27
CA PRO A 130 -17.37 3.82 1.03
C PRO A 130 -16.47 4.84 1.74
N PRO A 131 -17.01 5.95 2.24
CA PRO A 131 -16.22 7.06 2.77
C PRO A 131 -15.20 6.65 3.82
N SER A 132 -15.54 5.74 4.74
CA SER A 132 -14.65 5.25 5.79
C SER A 132 -13.32 4.66 5.28
N CYS A 133 -13.29 4.19 4.03
CA CYS A 133 -12.09 3.61 3.43
C CYS A 133 -11.04 4.67 3.02
N TYR A 134 -11.43 5.96 2.88
CA TYR A 134 -10.49 6.98 2.43
C TYR A 134 -9.48 7.40 3.49
N SER A 135 -8.26 7.69 3.02
CA SER A 135 -7.14 8.13 3.87
C SER A 135 -7.46 9.36 4.70
N LEU A 136 -8.28 10.30 4.18
CA LEU A 136 -8.70 11.48 4.94
C LEU A 136 -9.36 11.11 6.26
N PHE A 137 -10.34 10.20 6.22
CA PHE A 137 -11.08 9.80 7.44
C PHE A 137 -10.22 8.97 8.38
N LYS A 138 -9.31 8.15 7.85
CA LYS A 138 -8.29 7.45 8.65
C LYS A 138 -7.33 8.41 9.35
N LEU A 139 -6.92 9.50 8.69
CA LEU A 139 -6.14 10.58 9.32
C LEU A 139 -6.93 11.27 10.45
N MET A 140 -8.21 11.56 10.23
CA MET A 140 -9.07 12.12 11.27
C MET A 140 -9.19 11.18 12.46
N TRP A 141 -9.39 9.89 12.20
CA TRP A 141 -9.44 8.85 13.24
C TRP A 141 -8.12 8.77 14.02
N LEU A 142 -6.98 8.73 13.33
CA LEU A 142 -5.64 8.71 13.96
C LEU A 142 -5.44 9.94 14.85
N LYS A 143 -5.80 11.13 14.39
CA LYS A 143 -5.71 12.37 15.19
C LYS A 143 -6.54 12.34 16.47
N GLU A 144 -7.68 11.64 16.46
CA GLU A 144 -8.58 11.54 17.62
C GLU A 144 -8.15 10.42 18.60
N ASN A 145 -7.44 9.38 18.14
CA ASN A 145 -7.24 8.15 18.91
C ASN A 145 -5.76 7.79 19.16
N GLN A 146 -4.84 8.50 18.53
CA GLN A 146 -3.39 8.33 18.67
C GLN A 146 -2.74 9.67 19.03
#